data_c1b4e916018bedfde74ce73c66495479
#
_entry.id   c1b4e916018bedfde74ce73c66495479
#
_cell.length_a   1.000
_cell.length_b   1.000
_cell.length_c   1.000
_cell.angle_alpha   90.00
_cell.angle_beta   90.00
_cell.angle_gamma   90.00
#
_symmetry.space_group_name_H-M   'P 1'
#
loop_
_entity.id
_entity.type
_entity.pdbx_description
1 polymer ?
#
loop_
_entity_poly.entity_id
_entity_poly.type
_entity_poly.pdbx_seq_one_letter_code
_entity_poly.pdbx_strand_id
1 'polypeptide(L)'
;MADQPMFDDHRYRSDSQKTHREALRAATTFARLAEHEEVYINKARETGSTPYNIAIVDWLGAPKILEINVDDWTGESGQTIRVKAKDSVMVARVAVVIRDAEENMLEAGEAVQVEEGSAWWNYRTQSKIKMKPFPIVEATAWDLPGNTDSFAIS
;
A
#
# COMPACT_ATOMS: atom_id res chain seq x y z
N MET A 1 26.29 -35.85 -22.77
CA MET A 1 26.05 -34.63 -23.35
C MET A 1 25.78 -33.46 -22.44
N ALA A 2 26.32 -32.36 -22.81
CA ALA A 2 26.20 -31.11 -22.06
C ALA A 2 24.79 -30.53 -22.03
N ASP A 3 23.86 -31.16 -22.72
CA ASP A 3 22.50 -30.64 -22.87
C ASP A 3 21.65 -30.75 -21.62
N GLN A 4 21.95 -31.70 -20.74
CA GLN A 4 21.10 -31.94 -19.58
C GLN A 4 21.08 -30.80 -18.57
N PRO A 5 22.24 -30.25 -18.13
CA PRO A 5 22.23 -29.09 -17.24
C PRO A 5 21.55 -27.87 -17.87
N MET A 6 21.78 -27.68 -19.16
CA MET A 6 21.14 -26.60 -19.90
C MET A 6 19.63 -26.80 -20.01
N PHE A 7 19.18 -28.03 -20.07
CA PHE A 7 17.77 -28.36 -20.14
C PHE A 7 17.05 -27.98 -18.85
N ASP A 8 17.63 -28.26 -17.69
CA ASP A 8 17.06 -27.90 -16.40
C ASP A 8 17.05 -26.40 -16.18
N ASP A 9 18.15 -25.74 -16.56
CA ASP A 9 18.22 -24.28 -16.54
C ASP A 9 17.16 -23.66 -17.44
N HIS A 10 16.96 -24.26 -18.58
CA HIS A 10 15.99 -23.77 -19.56
C HIS A 10 14.55 -23.87 -19.02
N ARG A 11 14.24 -24.94 -18.32
CA ARG A 11 12.94 -25.16 -17.70
C ARG A 11 12.68 -24.10 -16.61
N TYR A 12 13.66 -23.85 -15.78
CA TYR A 12 13.58 -22.85 -14.72
C TYR A 12 13.33 -21.44 -15.30
N ARG A 13 14.09 -21.07 -16.30
CA ARG A 13 13.92 -19.79 -17.01
C ARG A 13 12.54 -19.69 -17.65
N SER A 14 12.03 -20.75 -18.22
CA SER A 14 10.70 -20.78 -18.84
C SER A 14 9.59 -20.46 -17.83
N ASP A 15 9.67 -21.04 -16.63
CA ASP A 15 8.69 -20.78 -15.58
C ASP A 15 8.78 -19.33 -15.07
N SER A 16 9.99 -18.82 -14.87
CA SER A 16 10.23 -17.44 -14.47
C SER A 16 9.72 -16.45 -15.52
N GLN A 17 10.02 -16.73 -16.82
CA GLN A 17 9.54 -15.91 -17.92
C GLN A 17 8.02 -15.92 -18.03
N LYS A 18 7.41 -17.07 -17.80
CA LYS A 18 5.96 -17.23 -17.82
C LYS A 18 5.31 -16.36 -16.73
N THR A 19 5.82 -16.42 -15.52
CA THR A 19 5.34 -15.61 -14.38
C THR A 19 5.48 -14.12 -14.68
N HIS A 20 6.61 -13.71 -15.24
CA HIS A 20 6.86 -12.32 -15.63
C HIS A 20 5.88 -11.86 -16.72
N ARG A 21 5.65 -12.68 -17.71
CA ARG A 21 4.69 -12.37 -18.79
C ARG A 21 3.26 -12.25 -18.26
N GLU A 22 2.88 -13.09 -17.32
CA GLU A 22 1.57 -13.03 -16.69
C GLU A 22 1.40 -11.71 -15.90
N ALA A 23 2.41 -11.30 -15.15
CA ALA A 23 2.41 -10.04 -14.43
C ALA A 23 2.29 -8.84 -15.38
N LEU A 24 3.05 -8.85 -16.48
CA LEU A 24 2.97 -7.80 -17.49
C LEU A 24 1.62 -7.78 -18.21
N ARG A 25 1.04 -8.94 -18.44
CA ARG A 25 -0.28 -9.04 -19.06
C ARG A 25 -1.35 -8.43 -18.17
N ALA A 26 -1.31 -8.72 -16.87
CA ALA A 26 -2.22 -8.13 -15.90
C ALA A 26 -2.05 -6.62 -15.83
N ALA A 27 -0.82 -6.13 -15.80
CA ALA A 27 -0.51 -4.71 -15.81
C ALA A 27 -1.04 -4.02 -17.07
N THR A 28 -0.85 -4.64 -18.24
CA THR A 28 -1.34 -4.13 -19.53
C THR A 28 -2.85 -4.05 -19.55
N THR A 29 -3.54 -5.07 -19.05
CA THR A 29 -5.00 -5.10 -18.99
C THR A 29 -5.52 -3.97 -18.11
N PHE A 30 -4.92 -3.79 -16.93
CA PHE A 30 -5.26 -2.69 -16.04
C PHE A 30 -5.04 -1.34 -16.72
N ALA A 31 -3.87 -1.14 -17.33
CA ALA A 31 -3.47 0.13 -17.93
C ALA A 31 -4.38 0.55 -19.08
N ARG A 32 -4.84 -0.39 -19.89
CA ARG A 32 -5.77 -0.08 -21.00
C ARG A 32 -7.10 0.47 -20.51
N LEU A 33 -7.56 0.01 -19.36
CA LEU A 33 -8.79 0.54 -18.75
C LEU A 33 -8.51 1.84 -18.01
N ALA A 34 -7.43 1.89 -17.26
CA ALA A 34 -7.10 3.02 -16.39
C ALA A 34 -6.58 4.25 -17.14
N GLU A 35 -6.02 4.09 -18.35
CA GLU A 35 -5.43 5.22 -19.09
C GLU A 35 -6.44 6.33 -19.41
N HIS A 36 -7.72 6.03 -19.38
CA HIS A 36 -8.79 7.00 -19.61
C HIS A 36 -9.26 7.68 -18.33
N GLU A 37 -8.79 7.26 -17.17
CA GLU A 37 -9.15 7.85 -15.90
C GLU A 37 -8.38 9.14 -15.65
N GLU A 38 -9.09 10.13 -15.14
CA GLU A 38 -8.58 11.49 -14.96
C GLU A 38 -7.32 11.53 -14.07
N VAL A 39 -7.27 10.70 -13.02
CA VAL A 39 -6.13 10.67 -12.11
C VAL A 39 -4.84 10.30 -12.84
N TYR A 40 -4.87 9.35 -13.75
CA TYR A 40 -3.71 8.96 -14.55
C TYR A 40 -3.38 9.98 -15.62
N ILE A 41 -4.39 10.57 -16.24
CA ILE A 41 -4.21 11.65 -17.23
C ILE A 41 -3.51 12.84 -16.59
N ASN A 42 -3.96 13.26 -15.42
CA ASN A 42 -3.39 14.40 -14.69
C ASN A 42 -1.96 14.11 -14.25
N LYS A 43 -1.71 12.91 -13.73
CA LYS A 43 -0.35 12.52 -13.32
C LYS A 43 0.60 12.47 -14.51
N ALA A 44 0.15 12.00 -15.64
CA ALA A 44 0.93 11.98 -16.88
C ALA A 44 1.35 13.38 -17.32
N ARG A 45 0.43 14.36 -17.22
CA ARG A 45 0.74 15.75 -17.54
C ARG A 45 1.82 16.33 -16.62
N GLU A 46 1.72 16.03 -15.33
CA GLU A 46 2.69 16.51 -14.34
C GLU A 46 4.08 15.97 -14.58
N THR A 47 4.20 14.73 -15.03
CA THR A 47 5.46 14.01 -15.13
C THR A 47 6.03 13.94 -16.54
N GLY A 48 5.30 14.40 -17.54
CA GLY A 48 5.72 14.29 -18.94
C GLY A 48 5.67 12.87 -19.49
N SER A 49 4.86 11.99 -18.90
CA SER A 49 4.67 10.62 -19.33
C SER A 49 3.31 10.45 -20.01
N THR A 50 2.92 9.22 -20.30
CA THR A 50 1.59 8.88 -20.82
C THR A 50 0.73 8.27 -19.72
N PRO A 51 -0.59 8.42 -19.77
CA PRO A 51 -1.48 7.77 -18.79
C PRO A 51 -1.29 6.25 -18.74
N TYR A 52 -1.06 5.63 -19.88
CA TYR A 52 -0.79 4.20 -19.96
C TYR A 52 0.48 3.80 -19.18
N ASN A 53 1.58 4.52 -19.38
CA ASN A 53 2.83 4.24 -18.68
C ASN A 53 2.70 4.48 -17.18
N ILE A 54 2.00 5.54 -16.78
CA ILE A 54 1.73 5.81 -15.36
C ILE A 54 0.94 4.65 -14.74
N ALA A 55 -0.08 4.15 -15.43
CA ALA A 55 -0.89 3.04 -14.95
C ALA A 55 -0.11 1.72 -14.84
N ILE A 56 0.78 1.44 -15.78
CA ILE A 56 1.67 0.26 -15.72
C ILE A 56 2.55 0.33 -14.46
N VAL A 57 3.19 1.46 -14.23
CA VAL A 57 4.06 1.64 -13.07
C VAL A 57 3.26 1.52 -11.76
N ASP A 58 2.06 2.09 -11.73
CA ASP A 58 1.19 2.03 -10.55
C ASP A 58 0.76 0.59 -10.24
N TRP A 59 0.40 -0.17 -11.27
CA TRP A 59 0.03 -1.58 -11.10
C TRP A 59 1.18 -2.42 -10.52
N LEU A 60 2.39 -2.19 -11.00
CA LEU A 60 3.57 -2.97 -10.60
C LEU A 60 4.18 -2.50 -9.28
N GLY A 61 3.84 -1.31 -8.83
CA GLY A 61 4.34 -0.74 -7.57
C GLY A 61 3.40 -0.99 -6.41
N ALA A 62 3.76 -0.46 -5.26
CA ALA A 62 2.95 -0.50 -4.05
C ALA A 62 3.08 0.82 -3.30
N PRO A 63 2.09 1.21 -2.51
CA PRO A 63 2.23 2.35 -1.63
C PRO A 63 3.24 2.06 -0.54
N LYS A 64 3.59 3.06 0.25
CA LYS A 64 4.53 2.89 1.37
C LYS A 64 4.06 3.68 2.58
N ILE A 65 3.99 3.02 3.73
CA ILE A 65 3.81 3.66 5.03
C ILE A 65 5.18 4.22 5.43
N LEU A 66 5.22 5.53 5.68
CA LEU A 66 6.46 6.21 6.05
C LEU A 66 6.58 6.42 7.56
N GLU A 67 5.46 6.61 8.24
CA GLU A 67 5.46 6.94 9.66
C GLU A 67 4.10 6.63 10.28
N ILE A 68 4.11 6.14 11.51
CA ILE A 68 2.94 6.11 12.39
C ILE A 68 3.27 6.99 13.59
N ASN A 69 2.50 8.05 13.77
CA ASN A 69 2.72 9.03 14.84
C ASN A 69 1.63 8.90 15.89
N VAL A 70 2.01 8.51 17.10
CA VAL A 70 1.11 8.27 18.22
C VAL A 70 1.27 9.31 19.34
N ASP A 71 1.91 10.44 19.04
CA ASP A 71 2.23 11.46 20.06
C ASP A 71 0.99 12.02 20.75
N ASP A 72 -0.13 12.09 20.05
CA ASP A 72 -1.39 12.64 20.57
C ASP A 72 -2.31 11.56 21.15
N TRP A 73 -1.82 10.32 21.29
CA TRP A 73 -2.61 9.20 21.78
C TRP A 73 -2.13 8.71 23.13
N THR A 74 -3.02 8.75 24.11
CA THR A 74 -2.76 8.31 25.49
C THR A 74 -3.60 7.10 25.90
N GLY A 75 -4.27 6.46 24.94
CA GLY A 75 -5.13 5.31 25.16
C GLY A 75 -6.61 5.66 25.32
N GLU A 76 -6.96 6.94 25.24
CA GLU A 76 -8.34 7.37 25.32
C GLU A 76 -9.04 7.30 23.97
N SER A 77 -10.37 7.18 24.00
CA SER A 77 -11.21 7.23 22.82
C SER A 77 -11.24 8.66 22.26
N GLY A 78 -11.39 8.78 20.91
CA GLY A 78 -11.52 10.08 20.26
C GLY A 78 -10.22 10.84 20.04
N GLN A 79 -9.10 10.20 20.29
CA GLN A 79 -7.78 10.78 20.01
C GLN A 79 -7.31 10.41 18.61
N THR A 80 -6.26 11.06 18.15
CA THR A 80 -5.79 10.89 16.77
C THR A 80 -4.45 10.15 16.73
N ILE A 81 -4.40 9.12 15.87
CA ILE A 81 -3.15 8.50 15.42
C ILE A 81 -2.95 8.97 13.99
N ARG A 82 -1.76 9.50 13.68
CA ARG A 82 -1.44 10.02 12.36
C ARG A 82 -0.58 9.04 11.59
N VAL A 83 -0.94 8.80 10.34
CA VAL A 83 -0.21 7.89 9.46
C VAL A 83 0.25 8.67 8.24
N LYS A 84 1.53 8.59 7.92
CA LYS A 84 2.09 9.17 6.71
C LYS A 84 2.32 8.06 5.70
N ALA A 85 1.73 8.23 4.52
CA ALA A 85 1.83 7.24 3.44
C ALA A 85 2.04 7.94 2.11
N LYS A 86 2.70 7.27 1.18
CA LYS A 86 2.89 7.77 -0.19
C LYS A 86 2.74 6.67 -1.21
N ASP A 87 2.45 7.06 -2.45
CA ASP A 87 2.41 6.19 -3.62
C ASP A 87 2.86 6.97 -4.85
N SER A 88 3.19 6.28 -5.93
CA SER A 88 3.60 6.91 -7.19
C SER A 88 2.49 7.75 -7.83
N VAL A 89 1.23 7.36 -7.65
CA VAL A 89 0.06 8.07 -8.15
C VAL A 89 -0.75 8.64 -7.00
N MET A 90 -1.37 7.77 -6.19
CA MET A 90 -2.04 8.21 -4.98
C MET A 90 -2.28 7.04 -4.02
N VAL A 91 -2.29 7.34 -2.73
CA VAL A 91 -2.79 6.44 -1.70
C VAL A 91 -4.31 6.55 -1.72
N ALA A 92 -4.98 5.42 -1.95
CA ALA A 92 -6.44 5.39 -2.07
C ALA A 92 -7.12 5.19 -0.72
N ARG A 93 -6.45 4.50 0.22
CA ARG A 93 -7.04 4.14 1.51
C ARG A 93 -5.95 3.86 2.52
N VAL A 94 -6.21 4.21 3.79
CA VAL A 94 -5.36 3.84 4.93
C VAL A 94 -6.27 3.32 6.04
N ALA A 95 -5.89 2.20 6.65
CA ALA A 95 -6.60 1.63 7.79
C ALA A 95 -5.62 1.36 8.94
N VAL A 96 -6.13 1.36 10.15
CA VAL A 96 -5.35 1.13 11.37
C VAL A 96 -5.97 -0.01 12.16
N VAL A 97 -5.12 -0.91 12.65
CA VAL A 97 -5.49 -1.98 13.57
C VAL A 97 -4.65 -1.82 14.83
N ILE A 98 -5.29 -1.91 15.99
CA ILE A 98 -4.61 -1.87 17.28
C ILE A 98 -4.82 -3.24 17.93
N ARG A 99 -3.71 -3.88 18.32
CA ARG A 99 -3.70 -5.17 19.01
C ARG A 99 -3.00 -5.05 20.36
N ASP A 100 -3.34 -5.93 21.28
CA ASP A 100 -2.61 -6.04 22.53
C ASP A 100 -1.29 -6.81 22.33
N ALA A 101 -0.51 -6.98 23.38
CA ALA A 101 0.79 -7.67 23.32
C ALA A 101 0.66 -9.15 22.92
N GLU A 102 -0.50 -9.75 23.14
CA GLU A 102 -0.82 -11.13 22.73
C GLU A 102 -1.44 -11.20 21.33
N GLU A 103 -1.44 -10.09 20.61
CA GLU A 103 -1.97 -9.95 19.24
C GLU A 103 -3.49 -10.07 19.12
N ASN A 104 -4.22 -9.93 20.21
CA ASN A 104 -5.67 -9.83 20.16
C ASN A 104 -6.08 -8.46 19.62
N MET A 105 -7.01 -8.43 18.68
CA MET A 105 -7.48 -7.17 18.10
C MET A 105 -8.30 -6.42 19.15
N LEU A 106 -7.91 -5.17 19.41
CA LEU A 106 -8.61 -4.27 20.34
C LEU A 106 -9.55 -3.33 19.58
N GLU A 107 -9.10 -2.78 18.47
CA GLU A 107 -9.94 -1.98 17.58
C GLU A 107 -9.32 -1.92 16.18
N ALA A 108 -10.15 -1.57 15.20
CA ALA A 108 -9.72 -1.36 13.82
C ALA A 108 -10.64 -0.33 13.16
N GLY A 109 -10.12 0.39 12.19
CA GLY A 109 -10.93 1.34 11.44
C GLY A 109 -10.16 2.04 10.33
N GLU A 110 -10.89 2.88 9.61
CA GLU A 110 -10.36 3.66 8.49
C GLU A 110 -9.78 4.98 8.98
N ALA A 111 -8.63 5.36 8.41
CA ALA A 111 -8.10 6.70 8.56
C ALA A 111 -8.66 7.60 7.47
N VAL A 112 -8.69 8.90 7.73
CA VAL A 112 -9.19 9.90 6.79
C VAL A 112 -8.03 10.80 6.39
N GLN A 113 -7.86 11.00 5.09
CA GLN A 113 -6.83 11.90 4.56
C GLN A 113 -7.08 13.32 5.10
N VAL A 114 -6.02 13.98 5.55
CA VAL A 114 -6.11 15.31 6.17
C VAL A 114 -6.69 16.31 5.20
N GLU A 115 -6.21 16.28 3.96
CA GLU A 115 -6.73 17.05 2.83
C GLU A 115 -6.32 16.36 1.53
N GLU A 116 -6.98 16.68 0.45
CA GLU A 116 -6.66 16.08 -0.85
C GLU A 116 -5.19 16.28 -1.20
N GLY A 117 -4.51 15.18 -1.57
CA GLY A 117 -3.09 15.18 -1.91
C GLY A 117 -2.13 15.13 -0.72
N SER A 118 -2.63 15.22 0.52
CA SER A 118 -1.78 15.11 1.70
C SER A 118 -1.23 13.69 1.87
N ALA A 119 0.02 13.60 2.33
CA ALA A 119 0.62 12.34 2.74
C ALA A 119 0.10 11.87 4.10
N TRP A 120 -0.54 12.75 4.86
CA TRP A 120 -1.01 12.46 6.21
C TRP A 120 -2.46 12.04 6.25
N TRP A 121 -2.72 11.00 7.07
CA TRP A 121 -4.02 10.41 7.32
C TRP A 121 -4.26 10.35 8.81
N ASN A 122 -5.46 10.72 9.25
CA ASN A 122 -5.83 10.72 10.65
C ASN A 122 -6.76 9.55 10.96
N TYR A 123 -6.34 8.73 11.91
CA TYR A 123 -7.18 7.69 12.49
C TYR A 123 -7.69 8.18 13.86
N ARG A 124 -9.01 8.16 14.04
CA ARG A 124 -9.62 8.54 15.30
C ARG A 124 -9.89 7.29 16.14
N THR A 125 -9.30 7.23 17.32
CA THR A 125 -9.45 6.07 18.22
C THR A 125 -10.87 5.94 18.73
N GLN A 126 -11.33 4.71 18.94
CA GLN A 126 -12.73 4.40 19.22
C GLN A 126 -12.95 3.93 20.66
N SER A 127 -11.94 3.38 21.30
CA SER A 127 -12.07 2.76 22.60
C SER A 127 -10.93 3.15 23.53
N LYS A 128 -11.14 2.92 24.82
CA LYS A 128 -10.10 3.08 25.81
C LYS A 128 -9.19 1.86 25.79
N ILE A 129 -7.91 2.09 25.64
CA ILE A 129 -6.89 1.04 25.49
C ILE A 129 -5.81 1.23 26.56
N LYS A 130 -5.43 0.13 27.17
CA LYS A 130 -4.34 0.10 28.14
C LYS A 130 -3.01 0.31 27.42
N MET A 131 -2.20 1.26 27.90
CA MET A 131 -0.95 1.65 27.25
C MET A 131 0.29 0.96 27.84
N LYS A 132 0.12 0.12 28.84
CA LYS A 132 1.21 -0.67 29.44
C LYS A 132 0.80 -2.12 29.57
N PRO A 133 1.45 -3.08 28.86
CA PRO A 133 2.47 -2.81 27.84
C PRO A 133 1.90 -2.06 26.65
N PHE A 134 2.79 -1.35 25.92
CA PHE A 134 2.34 -0.56 24.77
C PHE A 134 1.72 -1.48 23.71
N PRO A 135 0.55 -1.13 23.19
CA PRO A 135 -0.11 -1.96 22.18
C PRO A 135 0.62 -1.95 20.84
N ILE A 136 0.28 -2.90 19.98
CA ILE A 136 0.77 -2.95 18.62
C ILE A 136 -0.16 -2.10 17.76
N VAL A 137 0.39 -1.13 17.05
CA VAL A 137 -0.36 -0.28 16.12
C VAL A 137 0.15 -0.59 14.71
N GLU A 138 -0.74 -1.10 13.86
CA GLU A 138 -0.42 -1.41 12.48
C GLU A 138 -1.26 -0.57 11.54
N ALA A 139 -0.58 0.08 10.59
CA ALA A 139 -1.25 0.79 9.51
C ALA A 139 -1.06 0.04 8.21
N THR A 140 -2.08 0.03 7.37
CA THR A 140 -2.05 -0.53 6.03
C THR A 140 -2.52 0.54 5.05
N ALA A 141 -1.77 0.71 3.96
CA ALA A 141 -2.15 1.60 2.87
C ALA A 141 -2.46 0.79 1.62
N TRP A 142 -3.42 1.26 0.85
CA TRP A 142 -3.80 0.72 -0.47
C TRP A 142 -3.61 1.79 -1.53
N ASP A 143 -3.12 1.40 -2.68
CA ASP A 143 -3.13 2.24 -3.87
C ASP A 143 -4.38 1.99 -4.72
N LEU A 144 -4.50 2.66 -5.86
CA LEU A 144 -5.67 2.51 -6.75
C LEU A 144 -5.81 1.10 -7.31
N PRO A 145 -4.73 0.43 -7.77
CA PRO A 145 -4.84 -0.95 -8.24
C PRO A 145 -5.14 -1.97 -7.13
N GLY A 146 -4.97 -1.61 -5.86
CA GLY A 146 -5.19 -2.49 -4.73
C GLY A 146 -3.94 -3.10 -4.12
N ASN A 147 -2.75 -2.64 -4.52
CA ASN A 147 -1.50 -3.03 -3.86
C ASN A 147 -1.45 -2.45 -2.45
N THR A 148 -0.80 -3.16 -1.54
CA THR A 148 -0.77 -2.77 -0.13
C THR A 148 0.63 -2.72 0.42
N ASP A 149 0.80 -1.93 1.47
CA ASP A 149 1.93 -1.95 2.36
C ASP A 149 1.43 -1.83 3.79
N SER A 150 2.04 -2.58 4.70
CA SER A 150 1.71 -2.54 6.12
C SER A 150 2.96 -2.28 6.94
N PHE A 151 2.80 -1.51 8.01
CA PHE A 151 3.87 -1.21 8.95
C PHE A 151 3.29 -1.19 10.37
N ALA A 152 4.03 -1.75 11.32
CA ALA A 152 3.58 -1.82 12.71
C ALA A 152 4.64 -1.24 13.66
N ILE A 153 4.18 -0.57 14.70
CA ILE A 153 4.98 -0.14 15.84
C ILE A 153 4.46 -0.80 17.11
N SER A 154 5.34 -0.94 18.08
CA SER A 154 4.98 -1.52 19.38
C SER A 154 5.81 -0.92 20.50
#